data_f6f066aa9b595a2ecbe63c4c66e05832
#
_entry.id   f6f066aa9b595a2ecbe63c4c66e05832
#
_cell.length_a   1.000
_cell.length_b   1.000
_cell.length_c   1.000
_cell.angle_alpha   90.00
_cell.angle_beta   90.00
_cell.angle_gamma   90.00
#
_symmetry.space_group_name_H-M   'P 1'
#
loop_
_entity.id
_entity.type
_entity.pdbx_description
1 polymer ?
#
loop_
_entity_poly.entity_id
_entity_poly.type
_entity_poly.pdbx_seq_one_letter_code
_entity_poly.pdbx_strand_id
1 'polypeptide(L)'
;MYKSIDLFAGIGGIRKGFDRAFGKEINTVFVSEWDEFAQKTYRMNYKDDFDIAGDITKIDEKEIPDFDICLAGFPCQAFSLAGKRMGFDDDYKGMCRGTLFQDVVRICEFHKPKVIFCENVKGLTIHDGGRTFKVIKKAFEQIGYTVYDKVLNSKDFGVPQNRERIYIVAFRNNIDSSEFHFPEPTN
;
A
#
# COMPACT_ATOMS: atom_id res chain seq x y z
N MET A 1 -5.92 12.78 -16.06
CA MET A 1 -5.20 11.49 -15.96
C MET A 1 -4.54 11.45 -14.60
N TYR A 2 -4.84 10.44 -13.79
CA TYR A 2 -4.21 10.24 -12.48
C TYR A 2 -2.80 9.68 -12.65
N LYS A 3 -1.90 10.07 -11.75
CA LYS A 3 -0.57 9.47 -11.64
C LYS A 3 -0.55 8.51 -10.45
N SER A 4 -0.01 7.30 -10.62
CA SER A 4 0.18 6.35 -9.53
C SER A 4 1.63 5.98 -9.34
N ILE A 5 1.95 5.54 -8.12
CA ILE A 5 3.19 4.82 -7.82
C ILE A 5 2.85 3.42 -7.31
N ASP A 6 3.75 2.45 -7.55
CA ASP A 6 3.58 1.06 -7.10
C ASP A 6 4.77 0.65 -6.24
N LEU A 7 4.56 0.60 -4.93
CA LEU A 7 5.58 0.27 -3.93
C LEU A 7 5.47 -1.20 -3.53
N PHE A 8 6.60 -1.89 -3.41
CA PHE A 8 6.64 -3.34 -3.17
C PHE A 8 5.87 -4.09 -4.25
N ALA A 9 6.10 -3.69 -5.49
CA ALA A 9 5.25 -4.00 -6.63
C ALA A 9 5.15 -5.49 -6.97
N GLY A 10 6.13 -6.30 -6.54
CA GLY A 10 6.19 -7.69 -6.92
C GLY A 10 6.19 -7.84 -8.44
N ILE A 11 5.21 -8.59 -8.96
CA ILE A 11 5.00 -8.75 -10.41
C ILE A 11 3.96 -7.77 -11.00
N GLY A 12 3.51 -6.77 -10.21
CA GLY A 12 2.56 -5.74 -10.63
C GLY A 12 1.09 -6.11 -10.47
N GLY A 13 0.75 -6.96 -9.52
CA GLY A 13 -0.63 -7.45 -9.34
C GLY A 13 -1.62 -6.36 -8.96
N ILE A 14 -1.26 -5.46 -8.02
CA ILE A 14 -2.11 -4.34 -7.60
C ILE A 14 -2.28 -3.36 -8.76
N ARG A 15 -1.18 -2.94 -9.37
CA ARG A 15 -1.20 -2.08 -10.57
C ARG A 15 -2.13 -2.62 -11.64
N LYS A 16 -2.10 -3.93 -11.92
CA LYS A 16 -2.97 -4.56 -12.93
C LYS A 16 -4.45 -4.34 -12.66
N GLY A 17 -4.85 -4.37 -11.39
CA GLY A 17 -6.22 -4.07 -10.98
C GLY A 17 -6.60 -2.62 -11.30
N PHE A 18 -5.73 -1.68 -10.97
CA PHE A 18 -5.94 -0.25 -11.24
C PHE A 18 -5.93 0.07 -12.73
N ASP A 19 -4.99 -0.48 -13.51
CA ASP A 19 -4.94 -0.30 -14.96
C ASP A 19 -6.23 -0.81 -15.65
N ARG A 20 -6.80 -1.92 -15.15
CA ARG A 20 -8.08 -2.44 -15.67
C ARG A 20 -9.27 -1.55 -15.32
N ALA A 21 -9.27 -0.99 -14.10
CA ALA A 21 -10.39 -0.17 -13.63
C ALA A 21 -10.39 1.23 -14.25
N PHE A 22 -9.23 1.85 -14.39
CA PHE A 22 -9.08 3.23 -14.85
C PHE A 22 -8.73 3.36 -16.33
N GLY A 23 -8.22 2.30 -16.96
CA GLY A 23 -7.82 2.31 -18.38
C GLY A 23 -6.79 3.41 -18.66
N LYS A 24 -7.12 4.30 -19.59
CA LYS A 24 -6.24 5.42 -19.98
C LYS A 24 -6.24 6.60 -19.00
N GLU A 25 -7.05 6.55 -17.95
CA GLU A 25 -7.16 7.63 -16.97
C GLU A 25 -6.11 7.55 -15.86
N ILE A 26 -5.34 6.46 -15.80
CA ILE A 26 -4.23 6.28 -14.85
C ILE A 26 -2.92 6.03 -15.57
N ASN A 27 -1.84 6.56 -15.04
CA ASN A 27 -0.47 6.32 -15.49
C ASN A 27 0.43 6.09 -14.28
N THR A 28 1.14 4.97 -14.23
CA THR A 28 2.16 4.71 -13.22
C THR A 28 3.43 5.46 -13.59
N VAL A 29 3.95 6.26 -12.65
CA VAL A 29 5.13 7.13 -12.85
C VAL A 29 6.34 6.72 -12.03
N PHE A 30 6.18 5.79 -11.09
CA PHE A 30 7.27 5.27 -10.26
C PHE A 30 6.91 3.87 -9.75
N VAL A 31 7.92 3.00 -9.70
CA VAL A 31 7.80 1.61 -9.21
C VAL A 31 9.01 1.28 -8.35
N SER A 32 8.76 0.67 -7.20
CA SER A 32 9.82 0.12 -6.34
C SER A 32 9.58 -1.37 -6.06
N GLU A 33 10.60 -2.17 -6.34
CA GLU A 33 10.65 -3.60 -6.02
C GLU A 33 12.12 -4.00 -5.86
N TRP A 34 12.47 -4.66 -4.76
CA TRP A 34 13.86 -5.01 -4.47
C TRP A 34 14.29 -6.37 -5.05
N ASP A 35 13.32 -7.28 -5.25
CA ASP A 35 13.57 -8.62 -5.79
C ASP A 35 13.78 -8.57 -7.31
N GLU A 36 14.99 -8.92 -7.76
CA GLU A 36 15.34 -8.86 -9.17
C GLU A 36 14.52 -9.83 -10.05
N PHE A 37 14.04 -10.96 -9.51
CA PHE A 37 13.21 -11.90 -10.26
C PHE A 37 11.79 -11.34 -10.43
N ALA A 38 11.26 -10.72 -9.39
CA ALA A 38 9.99 -10.01 -9.47
C ALA A 38 10.08 -8.86 -10.48
N GLN A 39 11.15 -8.04 -10.45
CA GLN A 39 11.39 -6.97 -11.42
C GLN A 39 11.42 -7.48 -12.86
N LYS A 40 12.11 -8.60 -13.13
CA LYS A 40 12.13 -9.21 -14.47
C LYS A 40 10.73 -9.55 -14.96
N THR A 41 9.92 -10.16 -14.13
CA THR A 41 8.53 -10.49 -14.44
C THR A 41 7.68 -9.23 -14.62
N TYR A 42 7.87 -8.22 -13.77
CA TYR A 42 7.21 -6.93 -13.88
C TYR A 42 7.48 -6.28 -15.25
N ARG A 43 8.75 -6.20 -15.68
CA ARG A 43 9.15 -5.65 -16.98
C ARG A 43 8.58 -6.42 -18.19
N MET A 44 8.26 -7.70 -18.02
CA MET A 44 7.58 -8.48 -19.07
C MET A 44 6.10 -8.07 -19.20
N ASN A 45 5.48 -7.65 -18.10
CA ASN A 45 4.06 -7.26 -18.06
C ASN A 45 3.85 -5.78 -18.42
N TYR A 46 4.83 -4.92 -18.13
CA TYR A 46 4.72 -3.46 -18.27
C TYR A 46 5.88 -2.90 -19.08
N LYS A 47 5.56 -2.00 -20.00
CA LYS A 47 6.50 -1.33 -20.91
C LYS A 47 6.69 0.12 -20.45
N ASP A 48 7.12 0.30 -19.21
CA ASP A 48 7.42 1.64 -18.70
C ASP A 48 8.71 2.18 -19.30
N ASP A 49 8.81 3.49 -19.44
CA ASP A 49 9.98 4.22 -19.97
C ASP A 49 10.95 4.68 -18.86
N PHE A 50 10.71 4.21 -17.62
CA PHE A 50 11.55 4.47 -16.45
C PHE A 50 12.07 3.16 -15.83
N ASP A 51 13.13 3.29 -15.03
CA ASP A 51 13.69 2.17 -14.29
C ASP A 51 12.90 1.85 -13.03
N ILE A 52 12.78 0.55 -12.71
CA ILE A 52 12.24 0.12 -11.42
C ILE A 52 13.27 0.46 -10.36
N ALA A 53 12.89 1.28 -9.39
CA ALA A 53 13.69 1.53 -8.21
C ALA A 53 13.77 0.24 -7.35
N GLY A 54 14.93 -0.02 -6.78
CA GLY A 54 15.16 -1.21 -5.96
C GLY A 54 14.59 -1.05 -4.56
N ASP A 55 15.48 -1.03 -3.58
CA ASP A 55 15.16 -0.93 -2.15
C ASP A 55 14.62 0.47 -1.80
N ILE A 56 13.33 0.55 -1.50
CA ILE A 56 12.64 1.80 -1.19
C ILE A 56 13.21 2.52 0.05
N THR A 57 13.86 1.80 0.96
CA THR A 57 14.46 2.38 2.16
C THR A 57 15.66 3.28 1.84
N LYS A 58 16.20 3.19 0.62
CA LYS A 58 17.35 3.97 0.12
C LYS A 58 16.95 5.13 -0.78
N ILE A 59 15.67 5.25 -1.10
CA ILE A 59 15.15 6.29 -1.99
C ILE A 59 14.68 7.47 -1.13
N ASP A 60 15.17 8.67 -1.42
CA ASP A 60 14.66 9.92 -0.85
C ASP A 60 13.26 10.16 -1.46
N GLU A 61 12.28 10.52 -0.62
CA GLU A 61 10.93 10.85 -1.09
C GLU A 61 10.92 11.98 -2.12
N LYS A 62 11.90 12.89 -2.08
CA LYS A 62 12.05 13.99 -3.04
C LYS A 62 12.44 13.54 -4.45
N GLU A 63 13.02 12.35 -4.58
CA GLU A 63 13.38 11.74 -5.87
C GLU A 63 12.19 11.10 -6.57
N ILE A 64 11.09 10.88 -5.84
CA ILE A 64 9.87 10.27 -6.36
C ILE A 64 9.04 11.37 -7.06
N PRO A 65 8.59 11.17 -8.31
CA PRO A 65 7.72 12.13 -8.98
C PRO A 65 6.39 12.33 -8.24
N ASP A 66 5.76 13.50 -8.37
CA ASP A 66 4.43 13.76 -7.83
C ASP A 66 3.38 12.78 -8.37
N PHE A 67 2.51 12.31 -7.51
CA PHE A 67 1.49 11.32 -7.83
C PHE A 67 0.19 11.55 -7.05
N ASP A 68 -0.91 10.98 -7.57
CA ASP A 68 -2.25 11.08 -7.00
C ASP A 68 -2.61 9.86 -6.16
N ILE A 69 -2.09 8.68 -6.52
CA ILE A 69 -2.47 7.39 -5.92
C ILE A 69 -1.22 6.60 -5.56
N CYS A 70 -1.09 6.21 -4.28
CA CYS A 70 -0.06 5.29 -3.80
C CYS A 70 -0.63 3.88 -3.75
N LEU A 71 -0.01 2.95 -4.48
CA LEU A 71 -0.27 1.51 -4.38
C LEU A 71 0.85 0.87 -3.57
N ALA A 72 0.52 0.05 -2.55
CA ALA A 72 1.54 -0.57 -1.72
C ALA A 72 1.12 -1.96 -1.20
N GLY A 73 1.83 -2.98 -1.64
CA GLY A 73 1.74 -4.35 -1.10
C GLY A 73 2.86 -4.64 -0.11
N PHE A 74 2.99 -3.88 0.97
CA PHE A 74 4.12 -3.98 1.89
C PHE A 74 4.16 -5.32 2.65
N PRO A 75 5.35 -5.90 2.92
CA PRO A 75 5.48 -7.18 3.60
C PRO A 75 5.15 -7.08 5.10
N CYS A 76 4.44 -8.10 5.62
CA CYS A 76 4.04 -8.18 7.03
C CYS A 76 5.20 -8.53 8.00
N GLN A 77 6.31 -9.09 7.49
CA GLN A 77 7.36 -9.69 8.32
C GLN A 77 8.14 -8.70 9.19
N ALA A 78 8.18 -7.43 8.81
CA ALA A 78 8.96 -6.40 9.52
C ALA A 78 8.37 -6.00 10.89
N PHE A 79 7.09 -6.26 11.15
CA PHE A 79 6.46 -5.94 12.45
C PHE A 79 6.88 -6.89 13.59
N SER A 80 7.32 -8.11 13.28
CA SER A 80 7.68 -9.12 14.30
C SER A 80 8.99 -8.82 15.04
N LEU A 81 9.92 -8.08 14.42
CA LEU A 81 11.23 -7.75 15.00
C LEU A 81 11.19 -6.46 15.81
N ALA A 82 10.35 -5.50 15.47
CA ALA A 82 10.21 -4.23 16.19
C ALA A 82 9.40 -4.38 17.49
N GLY A 83 8.50 -5.37 17.58
CA GLY A 83 7.57 -5.55 18.71
C GLY A 83 8.19 -6.05 20.01
N LYS A 84 9.48 -6.42 20.05
CA LYS A 84 10.11 -6.99 21.26
C LYS A 84 10.80 -5.99 22.20
N ARG A 85 10.91 -4.72 21.86
CA ARG A 85 11.76 -3.79 22.65
C ARG A 85 11.22 -2.40 22.96
N MET A 86 10.02 -1.99 22.57
CA MET A 86 9.54 -0.64 22.93
C MET A 86 8.09 -0.68 23.38
N GLY A 87 7.84 -0.16 24.57
CA GLY A 87 6.49 0.07 25.10
C GLY A 87 5.70 0.99 24.17
N PHE A 88 4.41 0.69 24.07
CA PHE A 88 3.47 1.37 23.18
C PHE A 88 2.97 2.67 23.79
N ASP A 89 3.87 3.61 24.13
CA ASP A 89 3.46 4.95 24.53
C ASP A 89 3.60 5.93 23.35
N ASP A 90 2.45 6.27 22.82
CA ASP A 90 2.01 7.50 22.12
C ASP A 90 2.75 8.04 20.89
N ASP A 91 3.88 7.53 20.42
CA ASP A 91 4.53 8.10 19.25
C ASP A 91 4.70 7.07 18.11
N TYR A 92 3.83 7.18 17.06
CA TYR A 92 3.92 6.32 15.90
C TYR A 92 5.31 6.41 15.23
N LYS A 93 6.00 7.55 15.29
CA LYS A 93 7.35 7.75 14.76
C LYS A 93 8.41 6.91 15.49
N GLY A 94 8.19 6.59 16.76
CA GLY A 94 9.06 5.70 17.54
C GLY A 94 8.83 4.21 17.28
N MET A 95 7.60 3.81 16.97
CA MET A 95 7.15 2.44 16.94
C MET A 95 7.42 1.71 15.63
N CYS A 96 7.52 2.45 14.56
CA CYS A 96 7.63 1.90 13.20
C CYS A 96 9.03 2.11 12.58
N ARG A 97 9.96 2.78 13.24
CA ARG A 97 11.32 2.96 12.71
C ARG A 97 11.94 1.61 12.37
N GLY A 98 12.17 1.38 11.07
CA GLY A 98 12.74 0.14 10.54
C GLY A 98 11.73 -0.86 9.99
N THR A 99 10.45 -0.49 9.85
CA THR A 99 9.49 -1.29 9.11
C THR A 99 9.23 -0.68 7.72
N LEU A 100 9.09 -1.52 6.71
CA LEU A 100 8.83 -1.08 5.33
C LEU A 100 7.50 -0.31 5.17
N PHE A 101 6.56 -0.47 6.10
CA PHE A 101 5.36 0.35 6.18
C PHE A 101 5.67 1.84 6.44
N GLN A 102 6.75 2.15 7.17
CA GLN A 102 7.20 3.53 7.40
C GLN A 102 7.57 4.24 6.09
N ASP A 103 8.10 3.50 5.14
CA ASP A 103 8.44 4.06 3.85
C ASP A 103 7.18 4.49 3.09
N VAL A 104 6.09 3.73 3.22
CA VAL A 104 4.77 4.15 2.70
C VAL A 104 4.32 5.45 3.39
N VAL A 105 4.43 5.51 4.72
CA VAL A 105 3.98 6.69 5.49
C VAL A 105 4.80 7.93 5.14
N ARG A 106 6.16 7.86 5.17
CA ARG A 106 7.01 9.03 4.86
C ARG A 106 6.79 9.58 3.47
N ILE A 107 6.67 8.68 2.47
CA ILE A 107 6.42 9.07 1.08
C ILE A 107 5.04 9.74 0.97
N CYS A 108 4.00 9.15 1.58
CA CYS A 108 2.66 9.72 1.53
C CYS A 108 2.52 11.01 2.39
N GLU A 109 3.28 11.14 3.48
CA GLU A 109 3.34 12.37 4.27
C GLU A 109 3.95 13.54 3.46
N PHE A 110 4.97 13.24 2.65
CA PHE A 110 5.65 14.24 1.81
C PHE A 110 4.79 14.64 0.60
N HIS A 111 4.36 13.68 -0.19
CA HIS A 111 3.65 13.93 -1.46
C HIS A 111 2.15 14.22 -1.29
N LYS A 112 1.55 13.77 -0.19
CA LYS A 112 0.11 13.94 0.13
C LYS A 112 -0.81 13.50 -1.02
N PRO A 113 -0.68 12.25 -1.52
CA PRO A 113 -1.53 11.76 -2.59
C PRO A 113 -3.02 11.85 -2.22
N LYS A 114 -3.88 11.79 -3.22
CA LYS A 114 -5.34 11.76 -3.01
C LYS A 114 -5.80 10.49 -2.33
N VAL A 115 -5.19 9.35 -2.73
CA VAL A 115 -5.57 8.02 -2.25
C VAL A 115 -4.31 7.20 -1.95
N ILE A 116 -4.36 6.46 -0.84
CA ILE A 116 -3.40 5.41 -0.50
C ILE A 116 -4.17 4.09 -0.52
N PHE A 117 -3.70 3.14 -1.32
CA PHE A 117 -4.26 1.79 -1.39
C PHE A 117 -3.20 0.79 -0.95
N CYS A 118 -3.50 0.06 0.14
CA CYS A 118 -2.60 -0.97 0.65
C CYS A 118 -3.28 -2.34 0.64
N GLU A 119 -2.50 -3.38 0.36
CA GLU A 119 -2.88 -4.79 0.49
C GLU A 119 -1.94 -5.51 1.45
N ASN A 120 -2.50 -6.42 2.24
CA ASN A 120 -1.70 -7.29 3.10
C ASN A 120 -2.45 -8.60 3.41
N VAL A 121 -1.78 -9.53 4.07
CA VAL A 121 -2.41 -10.77 4.54
C VAL A 121 -3.45 -10.48 5.63
N LYS A 122 -4.56 -11.25 5.66
CA LYS A 122 -5.59 -11.14 6.70
C LYS A 122 -5.01 -11.20 8.12
N GLY A 123 -3.95 -12.00 8.33
CA GLY A 123 -3.28 -12.14 9.62
C GLY A 123 -2.79 -10.83 10.22
N LEU A 124 -2.57 -9.77 9.42
CA LEU A 124 -2.21 -8.44 9.89
C LEU A 124 -3.25 -7.86 10.85
N THR A 125 -4.53 -8.15 10.65
CA THR A 125 -5.63 -7.61 11.49
C THR A 125 -5.61 -8.13 12.92
N ILE A 126 -5.05 -9.32 13.13
CA ILE A 126 -4.95 -9.96 14.46
C ILE A 126 -3.52 -10.00 15.00
N HIS A 127 -2.54 -9.55 14.22
CA HIS A 127 -1.14 -9.52 14.61
C HIS A 127 -0.96 -8.70 15.89
N ASP A 128 -0.24 -9.26 16.86
CA ASP A 128 -0.01 -8.65 18.18
C ASP A 128 -1.33 -8.20 18.88
N GLY A 129 -2.35 -9.08 18.86
CA GLY A 129 -3.66 -8.78 19.43
C GLY A 129 -4.39 -7.62 18.74
N GLY A 130 -4.09 -7.36 17.46
CA GLY A 130 -4.68 -6.28 16.66
C GLY A 130 -3.99 -4.93 16.83
N ARG A 131 -2.95 -4.82 17.68
CA ARG A 131 -2.22 -3.56 17.92
C ARG A 131 -1.53 -3.06 16.67
N THR A 132 -0.84 -3.94 15.93
CA THR A 132 -0.16 -3.58 14.69
C THR A 132 -1.10 -2.92 13.69
N PHE A 133 -2.29 -3.46 13.50
CA PHE A 133 -3.25 -2.91 12.56
C PHE A 133 -3.79 -1.54 13.00
N LYS A 134 -4.04 -1.37 14.30
CA LYS A 134 -4.42 -0.06 14.87
C LYS A 134 -3.36 1.01 14.65
N VAL A 135 -2.07 0.64 14.74
CA VAL A 135 -0.95 1.56 14.47
C VAL A 135 -0.91 1.99 13.02
N ILE A 136 -1.11 1.06 12.09
CA ILE A 136 -1.17 1.37 10.65
C ILE A 136 -2.28 2.38 10.37
N LYS A 137 -3.48 2.16 10.90
CA LYS A 137 -4.61 3.09 10.73
C LYS A 137 -4.28 4.46 11.32
N LYS A 138 -3.83 4.49 12.57
CA LYS A 138 -3.47 5.73 13.27
C LYS A 138 -2.37 6.51 12.53
N ALA A 139 -1.38 5.83 11.93
CA ALA A 139 -0.33 6.50 11.18
C ALA A 139 -0.88 7.24 9.94
N PHE A 140 -1.80 6.63 9.20
CA PHE A 140 -2.45 7.30 8.07
C PHE A 140 -3.38 8.44 8.53
N GLU A 141 -4.13 8.26 9.62
CA GLU A 141 -4.98 9.30 10.20
C GLU A 141 -4.15 10.51 10.64
N GLN A 142 -2.97 10.30 11.25
CA GLN A 142 -2.07 11.36 11.70
C GLN A 142 -1.46 12.19 10.57
N ILE A 143 -1.26 11.60 9.39
CA ILE A 143 -0.80 12.35 8.21
C ILE A 143 -1.95 12.94 7.37
N GLY A 144 -3.19 12.89 7.90
CA GLY A 144 -4.33 13.60 7.35
C GLY A 144 -5.22 12.80 6.40
N TYR A 145 -5.43 11.50 6.68
CA TYR A 145 -6.28 10.62 5.87
C TYR A 145 -7.43 10.02 6.67
N THR A 146 -8.56 9.83 6.01
CA THR A 146 -9.69 9.01 6.48
C THR A 146 -9.49 7.58 5.97
N VAL A 147 -9.48 6.60 6.88
CA VAL A 147 -9.06 5.23 6.59
C VAL A 147 -10.23 4.26 6.60
N TYR A 148 -10.40 3.51 5.53
CA TYR A 148 -11.35 2.42 5.37
C TYR A 148 -10.57 1.09 5.24
N ASP A 149 -11.14 0.01 5.78
CA ASP A 149 -10.54 -1.31 5.67
C ASP A 149 -11.59 -2.42 5.58
N LYS A 150 -11.31 -3.45 4.78
CA LYS A 150 -12.14 -4.66 4.68
C LYS A 150 -11.28 -5.86 4.31
N VAL A 151 -11.56 -7.00 4.94
CA VAL A 151 -11.00 -8.27 4.47
C VAL A 151 -11.88 -8.80 3.36
N LEU A 152 -11.29 -9.06 2.21
CA LEU A 152 -11.96 -9.65 1.05
C LEU A 152 -11.30 -10.97 0.69
N ASN A 153 -12.08 -11.89 0.11
CA ASN A 153 -11.58 -13.17 -0.37
C ASN A 153 -11.78 -13.25 -1.89
N SER A 154 -10.72 -13.53 -2.63
CA SER A 154 -10.77 -13.57 -4.10
C SER A 154 -11.80 -14.57 -4.65
N LYS A 155 -12.10 -15.66 -3.93
CA LYS A 155 -13.11 -16.64 -4.33
C LYS A 155 -14.51 -16.02 -4.46
N ASP A 156 -14.80 -14.98 -3.67
CA ASP A 156 -16.10 -14.32 -3.63
C ASP A 156 -16.28 -13.33 -4.80
N PHE A 157 -15.24 -13.19 -5.66
CA PHE A 157 -15.18 -12.29 -6.82
C PHE A 157 -14.80 -13.01 -8.12
N GLY A 158 -15.23 -14.27 -8.26
CA GLY A 158 -15.07 -15.03 -9.51
C GLY A 158 -13.68 -15.62 -9.74
N VAL A 159 -12.77 -15.55 -8.76
CA VAL A 159 -11.43 -16.17 -8.85
C VAL A 159 -11.44 -17.50 -8.10
N PRO A 160 -11.09 -18.64 -8.73
CA PRO A 160 -11.11 -19.96 -8.08
C PRO A 160 -9.91 -20.15 -7.13
N GLN A 161 -9.71 -19.21 -6.21
CA GLN A 161 -8.64 -19.22 -5.22
C GLN A 161 -9.16 -18.70 -3.87
N ASN A 162 -9.01 -19.50 -2.82
CA ASN A 162 -9.27 -19.05 -1.46
C ASN A 162 -8.09 -18.18 -0.96
N ARG A 163 -8.18 -16.86 -1.21
CA ARG A 163 -7.14 -15.89 -0.85
C ARG A 163 -7.75 -14.72 -0.11
N GLU A 164 -7.66 -14.75 1.22
CA GLU A 164 -8.11 -13.65 2.06
C GLU A 164 -7.02 -12.59 2.21
N ARG A 165 -7.39 -11.33 1.95
CA ARG A 165 -6.51 -10.18 2.09
C ARG A 165 -7.22 -9.03 2.78
N ILE A 166 -6.50 -8.32 3.64
CA ILE A 166 -6.94 -7.03 4.12
C ILE A 166 -6.59 -5.97 3.09
N TYR A 167 -7.58 -5.18 2.71
CA TYR A 167 -7.44 -4.00 1.88
C TYR A 167 -7.64 -2.78 2.76
N ILE A 168 -6.72 -1.81 2.63
CA ILE A 168 -6.76 -0.55 3.36
C ILE A 168 -6.81 0.54 2.29
N VAL A 169 -7.83 1.37 2.34
CA VAL A 169 -7.99 2.50 1.44
C VAL A 169 -8.07 3.76 2.29
N ALA A 170 -7.14 4.68 2.07
CA ALA A 170 -7.10 5.94 2.81
C ALA A 170 -7.26 7.10 1.84
N PHE A 171 -8.25 7.95 2.10
CA PHE A 171 -8.52 9.16 1.34
C PHE A 171 -8.02 10.37 2.11
N ARG A 172 -7.34 11.31 1.43
CA ARG A 172 -6.92 12.56 2.04
C ARG A 172 -8.15 13.34 2.55
N ASN A 173 -8.08 13.89 3.76
CA ASN A 173 -9.24 14.47 4.48
C ASN A 173 -9.98 15.60 3.75
N ASN A 174 -9.39 16.22 2.72
CA ASN A 174 -10.05 17.22 1.89
C ASN A 174 -10.84 16.61 0.71
N ILE A 175 -10.93 15.30 0.63
CA ILE A 175 -11.70 14.56 -0.37
C ILE A 175 -12.93 14.00 0.34
N ASP A 176 -14.11 14.28 -0.19
CA ASP A 176 -15.33 13.62 0.27
C ASP A 176 -15.28 12.14 -0.12
N SER A 177 -15.18 11.28 0.88
CA SER A 177 -15.18 9.83 0.75
C SER A 177 -16.39 9.17 1.41
N SER A 178 -17.43 9.93 1.75
CA SER A 178 -18.61 9.42 2.43
C SER A 178 -19.36 8.32 1.66
N GLU A 179 -19.33 8.39 0.32
CA GLU A 179 -19.94 7.39 -0.56
C GLU A 179 -19.03 6.18 -0.86
N PHE A 180 -17.80 6.16 -0.32
CA PHE A 180 -16.91 5.04 -0.57
C PHE A 180 -17.39 3.78 0.19
N HIS A 181 -17.52 2.71 -0.53
CA HIS A 181 -17.78 1.36 0.00
C HIS A 181 -16.97 0.30 -0.73
N PHE A 182 -16.57 -0.72 -0.01
CA PHE A 182 -15.93 -1.89 -0.62
C PHE A 182 -16.95 -2.68 -1.45
N PRO A 183 -16.50 -3.38 -2.50
CA PRO A 183 -17.40 -4.21 -3.30
C PRO A 183 -18.02 -5.34 -2.45
N GLU A 184 -19.24 -5.70 -2.80
CA GLU A 184 -19.91 -6.87 -2.25
C GLU A 184 -19.58 -8.11 -3.09
N PRO A 185 -19.59 -9.32 -2.48
CA PRO A 185 -19.40 -10.57 -3.20
C PRO A 185 -20.28 -10.70 -4.43
N THR A 186 -19.72 -11.24 -5.53
CA THR A 186 -20.43 -11.45 -6.80
C THR A 186 -20.94 -12.88 -6.97
N ASN A 187 -20.62 -13.79 -6.05
CA ASN A 187 -21.02 -15.21 -6.05
C ASN A 187 -21.93 -15.51 -4.87
#